data_a132e675d6b265512f59146d67c2793a
#
_entry.id   a132e675d6b265512f59146d67c2793a
#
_cell.length_a   1.000
_cell.length_b   1.000
_cell.length_c   1.000
_cell.angle_alpha   90.00
_cell.angle_beta   90.00
_cell.angle_gamma   90.00
#
_symmetry.space_group_name_H-M   'P 1'
#
loop_
_entity.id
_entity.type
_entity.pdbx_description
1 polymer ?
#
loop_
_entity_poly.entity_id
_entity_poly.type
_entity_poly.pdbx_seq_one_letter_code
_entity_poly.pdbx_strand_id
1 'polypeptide(L)'
;MIRKAKIPDLDQVINLLYDDGLGRDRESISNKYKQKYLSVFSELLESKYFDIFVMEINNEIIGFYQIMYLPHISFKGSKRGQVESVRIRSDSRRSGLGTKLMKHAIEVAGDNGCSILQLTSNKKRKEIGKFYKNLGFSPTHDGYKFYF
;
A
#
# COMPACT_ATOMS: atom_id res chain seq x y z
N MET A 1 6.77 -14.09 -5.56
CA MET A 1 7.89 -13.14 -5.39
C MET A 1 7.34 -11.76 -5.05
N ILE A 2 8.03 -10.95 -4.21
CA ILE A 2 7.69 -9.52 -4.03
C ILE A 2 8.81 -8.72 -4.69
N ARG A 3 8.45 -7.73 -5.51
CA ARG A 3 9.38 -6.88 -6.26
C ARG A 3 8.84 -5.47 -6.42
N LYS A 4 9.70 -4.52 -6.77
CA LYS A 4 9.26 -3.19 -7.19
C LYS A 4 8.37 -3.29 -8.42
N ALA A 5 7.35 -2.45 -8.46
CA ALA A 5 6.44 -2.34 -9.58
C ALA A 5 7.13 -1.74 -10.81
N LYS A 6 6.59 -2.03 -11.98
CA LYS A 6 6.99 -1.49 -13.29
C LYS A 6 5.76 -1.00 -14.04
N ILE A 7 5.93 -0.15 -15.03
CA ILE A 7 4.81 0.39 -15.83
C ILE A 7 3.82 -0.68 -16.32
N PRO A 8 4.26 -1.85 -16.83
CA PRO A 8 3.33 -2.89 -17.26
C PRO A 8 2.43 -3.48 -16.16
N ASP A 9 2.76 -3.28 -14.89
CA ASP A 9 1.95 -3.80 -13.76
C ASP A 9 0.71 -2.93 -13.49
N LEU A 10 0.63 -1.72 -14.06
CA LEU A 10 -0.39 -0.73 -13.72
C LEU A 10 -1.81 -1.27 -13.84
N ASP A 11 -2.16 -1.93 -14.94
CA ASP A 11 -3.53 -2.42 -15.16
C ASP A 11 -3.93 -3.45 -14.10
N GLN A 12 -3.01 -4.32 -13.68
CA GLN A 12 -3.26 -5.30 -12.62
C GLN A 12 -3.36 -4.62 -11.24
N VAL A 13 -2.57 -3.58 -10.99
CA VAL A 13 -2.65 -2.78 -9.75
C VAL A 13 -3.99 -2.06 -9.65
N ILE A 14 -4.48 -1.45 -10.74
CA ILE A 14 -5.81 -0.82 -10.78
C ILE A 14 -6.91 -1.86 -10.51
N ASN A 15 -6.82 -3.04 -11.11
CA ASN A 15 -7.77 -4.12 -10.87
C ASN A 15 -7.81 -4.54 -9.39
N LEU A 16 -6.66 -4.62 -8.71
CA LEU A 16 -6.59 -4.91 -7.27
C LEU A 16 -7.22 -3.80 -6.40
N LEU A 17 -7.11 -2.54 -6.81
CA LEU A 17 -7.79 -1.43 -6.14
C LEU A 17 -9.31 -1.55 -6.30
N TYR A 18 -9.77 -1.87 -7.50
CA TYR A 18 -11.19 -2.03 -7.82
C TYR A 18 -11.82 -3.29 -7.20
N ASP A 19 -11.06 -4.38 -7.03
CA ASP A 19 -11.49 -5.65 -6.41
C ASP A 19 -11.81 -5.51 -4.90
N ASP A 20 -11.50 -4.38 -4.30
CA ASP A 20 -11.83 -4.10 -2.91
C ASP A 20 -13.24 -3.51 -2.77
N GLY A 21 -14.06 -4.07 -1.85
CA GLY A 21 -15.45 -3.65 -1.67
C GLY A 21 -15.65 -2.16 -1.37
N LEU A 22 -14.68 -1.52 -0.67
CA LEU A 22 -14.66 -0.06 -0.47
C LEU A 22 -13.95 0.70 -1.61
N GLY A 23 -13.18 0.00 -2.44
CA GLY A 23 -12.48 0.55 -3.59
C GLY A 23 -13.41 0.73 -4.78
N ARG A 24 -14.35 -0.17 -4.97
CA ARG A 24 -15.26 -0.20 -6.13
C ARG A 24 -16.01 1.11 -6.36
N ASP A 25 -16.34 1.83 -5.29
CA ASP A 25 -17.05 3.12 -5.37
C ASP A 25 -16.11 4.32 -5.64
N ARG A 26 -14.79 4.13 -5.52
CA ARG A 26 -13.78 5.19 -5.64
C ARG A 26 -12.92 5.06 -6.88
N GLU A 27 -12.65 3.83 -7.27
CA GLU A 27 -11.73 3.49 -8.34
C GLU A 27 -12.48 3.23 -9.64
N SER A 28 -11.79 3.31 -10.76
CA SER A 28 -12.41 3.06 -12.06
C SER A 28 -11.46 2.30 -12.97
N ILE A 29 -11.95 1.22 -13.57
CA ILE A 29 -11.27 0.49 -14.64
C ILE A 29 -11.56 1.06 -16.03
N SER A 30 -12.32 2.17 -16.09
CA SER A 30 -12.65 2.85 -17.34
C SER A 30 -11.41 3.51 -17.96
N ASN A 31 -11.28 3.42 -19.26
CA ASN A 31 -10.22 4.07 -20.04
C ASN A 31 -10.16 5.60 -19.83
N LYS A 32 -11.29 6.23 -19.43
CA LYS A 32 -11.35 7.66 -19.11
C LYS A 32 -10.31 8.10 -18.08
N TYR A 33 -9.98 7.23 -17.10
CA TYR A 33 -9.04 7.57 -16.03
C TYR A 33 -7.65 6.96 -16.24
N LYS A 34 -7.46 6.13 -17.28
CA LYS A 34 -6.20 5.40 -17.51
C LYS A 34 -4.99 6.32 -17.59
N GLN A 35 -5.10 7.42 -18.31
CA GLN A 35 -4.00 8.40 -18.42
C GLN A 35 -3.66 9.05 -17.07
N LYS A 36 -4.66 9.34 -16.25
CA LYS A 36 -4.44 9.90 -14.91
C LYS A 36 -3.72 8.90 -14.00
N TYR A 37 -4.14 7.63 -14.01
CA TYR A 37 -3.44 6.58 -13.27
C TYR A 37 -2.01 6.41 -13.76
N LEU A 38 -1.79 6.37 -15.07
CA LEU A 38 -0.44 6.22 -15.65
C LEU A 38 0.48 7.38 -15.24
N SER A 39 -0.02 8.62 -15.32
CA SER A 39 0.77 9.81 -14.91
C SER A 39 1.22 9.73 -13.46
N VAL A 40 0.28 9.45 -12.54
CA VAL A 40 0.59 9.32 -11.10
C VAL A 40 1.48 8.12 -10.83
N PHE A 41 1.23 6.98 -11.49
CA PHE A 41 2.04 5.77 -11.30
C PHE A 41 3.48 5.99 -11.75
N SER A 42 3.70 6.64 -12.90
CA SER A 42 5.03 7.00 -13.39
C SER A 42 5.75 7.94 -12.44
N GLU A 43 5.07 8.99 -11.95
CA GLU A 43 5.61 9.92 -10.95
C GLU A 43 6.08 9.19 -9.69
N LEU A 44 5.28 8.25 -9.19
CA LEU A 44 5.60 7.46 -8.00
C LEU A 44 6.81 6.55 -8.24
N LEU A 45 6.94 5.93 -9.43
CA LEU A 45 8.06 5.05 -9.75
C LEU A 45 9.39 5.81 -9.90
N GLU A 46 9.35 7.07 -10.31
CA GLU A 46 10.53 7.94 -10.48
C GLU A 46 10.94 8.64 -9.17
N SER A 47 10.06 8.69 -8.19
CA SER A 47 10.29 9.42 -6.94
C SER A 47 11.21 8.64 -5.98
N LYS A 48 12.19 9.33 -5.39
CA LYS A 48 13.01 8.78 -4.30
C LYS A 48 12.29 8.64 -2.96
N TYR A 49 11.09 9.20 -2.86
CA TYR A 49 10.29 9.19 -1.62
C TYR A 49 9.17 8.15 -1.62
N PHE A 50 9.00 7.43 -2.73
CA PHE A 50 7.93 6.46 -2.89
C PHE A 50 8.46 5.18 -3.51
N ASP A 51 7.89 4.07 -3.09
CA ASP A 51 8.01 2.80 -3.80
C ASP A 51 6.64 2.14 -3.88
N ILE A 52 6.41 1.41 -4.96
CA ILE A 52 5.28 0.52 -5.11
C ILE A 52 5.85 -0.89 -5.22
N PHE A 53 5.39 -1.79 -4.37
CA PHE A 53 5.76 -3.21 -4.42
C PHE A 53 4.58 -4.06 -4.82
N VAL A 54 4.83 -5.00 -5.70
CA VAL A 54 3.84 -5.98 -6.17
C VAL A 54 4.24 -7.38 -5.74
N MET A 55 3.24 -8.18 -5.39
CA MET A 55 3.39 -9.61 -5.12
C MET A 55 2.92 -10.38 -6.35
N GLU A 56 3.84 -11.12 -6.94
CA GLU A 56 3.64 -11.87 -8.17
C GLU A 56 3.68 -13.39 -7.89
N ILE A 57 2.69 -14.10 -8.40
CA ILE A 57 2.60 -15.57 -8.44
C ILE A 57 2.17 -15.98 -9.84
N ASN A 58 2.90 -16.89 -10.49
CA ASN A 58 2.62 -17.41 -11.84
C ASN A 58 2.40 -16.28 -12.88
N ASN A 59 3.22 -15.24 -12.85
CA ASN A 59 3.14 -14.05 -13.71
C ASN A 59 1.87 -13.19 -13.52
N GLU A 60 1.13 -13.41 -12.45
CA GLU A 60 0.00 -12.58 -12.07
C GLU A 60 0.30 -11.77 -10.81
N ILE A 61 -0.09 -10.50 -10.80
CA ILE A 61 -0.02 -9.64 -9.63
C ILE A 61 -1.22 -9.91 -8.74
N ILE A 62 -0.98 -10.55 -7.60
CA ILE A 62 -2.01 -10.94 -6.65
C ILE A 62 -2.09 -10.03 -5.43
N GLY A 63 -1.17 -9.11 -5.28
CA GLY A 63 -1.16 -8.15 -4.21
C GLY A 63 -0.20 -7.01 -4.46
N PHE A 64 -0.40 -5.90 -3.77
CA PHE A 64 0.53 -4.77 -3.80
C PHE A 64 0.37 -3.90 -2.57
N TYR A 65 1.35 -3.05 -2.35
CA TYR A 65 1.28 -1.90 -1.45
C TYR A 65 2.13 -0.76 -1.99
N GLN A 66 1.81 0.46 -1.56
CA GLN A 66 2.61 1.65 -1.76
C GLN A 66 3.24 2.05 -0.43
N ILE A 67 4.49 2.49 -0.43
CA ILE A 67 5.17 3.04 0.75
C ILE A 67 5.76 4.41 0.43
N MET A 68 5.62 5.33 1.37
CA MET A 68 6.22 6.66 1.33
C MET A 68 7.28 6.77 2.41
N TYR A 69 8.40 7.40 2.08
CA TYR A 69 9.49 7.69 3.02
C TYR A 69 9.51 9.19 3.30
N LEU A 70 8.97 9.58 4.44
CA LEU A 70 8.71 10.97 4.79
C LEU A 70 9.74 11.47 5.80
N PRO A 71 10.76 12.26 5.38
CA PRO A 71 11.60 12.97 6.33
C PRO A 71 10.76 13.97 7.12
N HIS A 72 11.00 14.08 8.43
CA HIS A 72 10.30 15.05 9.26
C HIS A 72 11.17 15.54 10.42
N ILE A 73 10.89 16.73 10.91
CA ILE A 73 11.70 17.39 11.95
C ILE A 73 11.49 16.70 13.32
N SER A 74 10.26 16.29 13.63
CA SER A 74 9.95 15.60 14.88
C SER A 74 10.72 14.27 15.02
N PHE A 75 10.75 13.70 16.22
CA PHE A 75 11.54 12.51 16.55
C PHE A 75 13.03 12.65 16.20
N LYS A 76 13.59 13.82 16.48
CA LYS A 76 15.02 14.16 16.27
C LYS A 76 15.45 14.11 14.80
N GLY A 77 14.60 14.58 13.90
CA GLY A 77 14.88 14.59 12.46
C GLY A 77 14.86 13.20 11.82
N SER A 78 14.00 12.33 12.30
CA SER A 78 13.89 10.95 11.78
C SER A 78 13.10 10.86 10.47
N LYS A 79 13.08 9.67 9.89
CA LYS A 79 12.27 9.34 8.72
C LYS A 79 11.09 8.46 9.15
N ARG A 80 9.92 8.74 8.60
CA ARG A 80 8.70 7.97 8.79
C ARG A 80 8.32 7.24 7.51
N GLY A 81 8.06 5.93 7.61
CA GLY A 81 7.40 5.18 6.57
C GLY A 81 5.87 5.30 6.68
N GLN A 82 5.18 5.55 5.58
CA GLN A 82 3.72 5.51 5.49
C GLN A 82 3.31 4.46 4.46
N VAL A 83 2.61 3.42 4.89
CA VAL A 83 2.08 2.40 3.98
C VAL A 83 0.65 2.74 3.57
N GLU A 84 0.40 2.68 2.28
CA GLU A 84 -0.92 2.92 1.69
C GLU A 84 -1.31 1.80 0.72
N SER A 85 -2.58 1.72 0.43
CA SER A 85 -3.12 0.87 -0.63
C SER A 85 -2.76 -0.62 -0.54
N VAL A 86 -2.60 -1.17 0.67
CA VAL A 86 -2.34 -2.61 0.84
C VAL A 86 -3.51 -3.41 0.30
N ARG A 87 -3.25 -4.25 -0.71
CA ARG A 87 -4.26 -5.10 -1.35
C ARG A 87 -3.74 -6.51 -1.56
N ILE A 88 -4.63 -7.46 -1.37
CA ILE A 88 -4.52 -8.86 -1.84
C ILE A 88 -5.78 -9.17 -2.61
N ARG A 89 -5.63 -9.80 -3.77
CA ARG A 89 -6.73 -10.24 -4.64
C ARG A 89 -7.74 -11.05 -3.83
N SER A 90 -9.01 -10.84 -4.06
CA SER A 90 -10.10 -11.38 -3.23
C SER A 90 -10.05 -12.91 -3.09
N ASP A 91 -9.74 -13.62 -4.18
CA ASP A 91 -9.62 -15.08 -4.23
C ASP A 91 -8.37 -15.62 -3.50
N SER A 92 -7.40 -14.77 -3.23
CA SER A 92 -6.12 -15.12 -2.59
C SER A 92 -6.03 -14.66 -1.13
N ARG A 93 -7.10 -14.08 -0.58
CA ARG A 93 -7.16 -13.64 0.83
C ARG A 93 -7.21 -14.84 1.78
N ARG A 94 -6.91 -14.59 3.07
CA ARG A 94 -6.90 -15.58 4.16
C ARG A 94 -5.90 -16.74 3.98
N SER A 95 -4.91 -16.57 3.09
CA SER A 95 -3.83 -17.53 2.79
C SER A 95 -2.47 -17.14 3.38
N GLY A 96 -2.42 -16.14 4.26
CA GLY A 96 -1.17 -15.64 4.84
C GLY A 96 -0.40 -14.64 3.95
N LEU A 97 -0.85 -14.41 2.71
CA LEU A 97 -0.16 -13.52 1.75
C LEU A 97 -0.15 -12.06 2.20
N GLY A 98 -1.21 -11.58 2.84
CA GLY A 98 -1.24 -10.23 3.43
C GLY A 98 -0.19 -10.06 4.53
N THR A 99 0.01 -11.08 5.37
CA THR A 99 1.05 -11.10 6.39
C THR A 99 2.44 -11.04 5.75
N LYS A 100 2.68 -11.84 4.71
CA LYS A 100 3.94 -11.83 3.96
C LYS A 100 4.22 -10.47 3.32
N LEU A 101 3.19 -9.86 2.71
CA LEU A 101 3.30 -8.55 2.08
C LEU A 101 3.65 -7.46 3.09
N MET A 102 2.98 -7.45 4.25
CA MET A 102 3.23 -6.46 5.30
C MET A 102 4.56 -6.65 6.03
N LYS A 103 5.02 -7.89 6.24
CA LYS A 103 6.37 -8.15 6.76
C LYS A 103 7.44 -7.57 5.84
N HIS A 104 7.30 -7.76 4.53
CA HIS A 104 8.18 -7.12 3.55
C HIS A 104 8.15 -5.58 3.64
N ALA A 105 6.97 -4.97 3.84
CA ALA A 105 6.88 -3.52 4.02
C ALA A 105 7.60 -3.02 5.29
N ILE A 106 7.56 -3.81 6.38
CA ILE A 106 8.29 -3.52 7.62
C ILE A 106 9.81 -3.59 7.39
N GLU A 107 10.29 -4.64 6.73
CA GLU A 107 11.71 -4.81 6.37
C GLU A 107 12.19 -3.65 5.48
N VAL A 108 11.47 -3.35 4.40
CA VAL A 108 11.79 -2.25 3.48
C VAL A 108 11.83 -0.89 4.20
N ALA A 109 10.90 -0.62 5.11
CA ALA A 109 10.91 0.61 5.89
C ALA A 109 12.16 0.72 6.78
N GLY A 110 12.55 -0.38 7.44
CA GLY A 110 13.77 -0.45 8.25
C GLY A 110 15.03 -0.22 7.42
N ASP A 111 15.16 -0.90 6.29
CA ASP A 111 16.30 -0.79 5.36
C ASP A 111 16.43 0.64 4.79
N ASN A 112 15.32 1.35 4.65
CA ASN A 112 15.30 2.76 4.25
C ASN A 112 15.53 3.75 5.42
N GLY A 113 15.87 3.25 6.62
CA GLY A 113 16.16 4.07 7.79
C GLY A 113 14.95 4.76 8.41
N CYS A 114 13.75 4.20 8.23
CA CYS A 114 12.57 4.70 8.92
C CYS A 114 12.61 4.31 10.41
N SER A 115 12.38 5.27 11.30
CA SER A 115 12.24 5.02 12.74
C SER A 115 10.82 4.65 13.16
N ILE A 116 9.85 4.96 12.31
CA ILE A 116 8.42 4.68 12.52
C ILE A 116 7.86 4.19 11.18
N LEU A 117 7.05 3.13 11.23
CA LEU A 117 6.18 2.73 10.14
C LEU A 117 4.73 2.89 10.58
N GLN A 118 3.93 3.58 9.80
CA GLN A 118 2.53 3.83 10.09
C GLN A 118 1.64 3.56 8.89
N LEU A 119 0.36 3.40 9.15
CA LEU A 119 -0.69 3.27 8.16
C LEU A 119 -2.02 3.77 8.72
N THR A 120 -2.98 4.03 7.85
CA THR A 120 -4.36 4.25 8.25
C THR A 120 -5.25 3.12 7.73
N SER A 121 -6.29 2.81 8.48
CA SER A 121 -7.30 1.83 8.07
C SER A 121 -8.70 2.39 8.27
N ASN A 122 -9.58 2.15 7.28
CA ASN A 122 -10.97 2.58 7.38
C ASN A 122 -11.68 1.83 8.52
N LYS A 123 -12.35 2.58 9.41
CA LYS A 123 -13.10 2.03 10.57
C LYS A 123 -14.19 1.01 10.17
N LYS A 124 -14.68 1.06 8.93
CA LYS A 124 -15.62 0.06 8.38
C LYS A 124 -15.01 -1.35 8.26
N ARG A 125 -13.68 -1.48 8.26
CA ARG A 125 -12.95 -2.76 8.20
C ARG A 125 -12.73 -3.33 9.60
N LYS A 126 -13.76 -3.86 10.22
CA LYS A 126 -13.74 -4.30 11.64
C LYS A 126 -12.64 -5.31 11.97
N GLU A 127 -12.36 -6.26 11.08
CA GLU A 127 -11.38 -7.35 11.31
C GLU A 127 -9.93 -6.93 11.09
N ILE A 128 -9.68 -5.84 10.39
CA ILE A 128 -8.33 -5.45 9.97
C ILE A 128 -7.45 -5.00 11.14
N GLY A 129 -8.06 -4.47 12.21
CA GLY A 129 -7.33 -4.04 13.40
C GLY A 129 -6.58 -5.18 14.09
N LYS A 130 -7.19 -6.37 14.17
CA LYS A 130 -6.54 -7.58 14.70
C LYS A 130 -5.36 -8.02 13.84
N PHE A 131 -5.51 -7.94 12.52
CA PHE A 131 -4.44 -8.25 11.57
C PHE A 131 -3.20 -7.37 11.79
N TYR A 132 -3.36 -6.06 11.90
CA TYR A 132 -2.22 -5.16 12.12
C TYR A 132 -1.62 -5.30 13.52
N LYS A 133 -2.45 -5.52 14.56
CA LYS A 133 -1.95 -5.80 15.91
C LYS A 133 -1.08 -7.05 15.96
N ASN A 134 -1.47 -8.12 15.25
CA ASN A 134 -0.67 -9.35 15.16
C ASN A 134 0.67 -9.15 14.43
N LEU A 135 0.82 -8.09 13.65
CA LEU A 135 2.06 -7.66 13.01
C LEU A 135 2.90 -6.70 13.86
N GLY A 136 2.43 -6.35 15.07
CA GLY A 136 3.13 -5.46 15.99
C GLY A 136 2.72 -3.99 15.89
N PHE A 137 1.75 -3.63 15.05
CA PHE A 137 1.24 -2.25 15.01
C PHE A 137 0.34 -1.95 16.21
N SER A 138 0.45 -0.75 16.75
CA SER A 138 -0.38 -0.24 17.85
C SER A 138 -1.29 0.89 17.36
N PRO A 139 -2.61 0.86 17.66
CA PRO A 139 -3.55 1.92 17.28
C PRO A 139 -3.45 3.11 18.24
N THR A 140 -2.44 3.94 18.05
CA THR A 140 -2.09 5.06 18.95
C THR A 140 -2.67 6.39 18.52
N HIS A 141 -3.17 6.51 17.29
CA HIS A 141 -3.64 7.78 16.71
C HIS A 141 -4.95 7.57 15.96
N ASP A 142 -5.81 8.59 15.96
CA ASP A 142 -6.97 8.68 15.08
C ASP A 142 -6.57 9.36 13.75
N GLY A 143 -7.15 8.89 12.65
CA GLY A 143 -6.98 9.53 11.35
C GLY A 143 -8.12 10.48 11.04
N TYR A 144 -7.83 11.71 10.63
CA TYR A 144 -8.78 12.73 10.20
C TYR A 144 -8.57 13.03 8.73
N LYS A 145 -9.66 13.20 7.97
CA LYS A 145 -9.64 13.53 6.55
C LYS A 145 -10.52 14.74 6.27
N PHE A 146 -10.01 15.67 5.53
CA PHE A 146 -10.76 16.76 4.94
C PHE A 146 -10.86 16.52 3.43
N TYR A 147 -12.07 16.63 2.87
CA TYR A 147 -12.33 16.42 1.44
C TYR A 147 -12.62 17.77 0.78
N PHE A 148 -11.95 18.02 -0.35
CA PHE A 148 -12.14 19.23 -1.16
C PHE A 148 -13.25 19.04 -2.20
#